data_9bca708a706fc7894998aca194e2743a
#
_entry.id   9bca708a706fc7894998aca194e2743a
#
_cell.length_a   1.000
_cell.length_b   1.000
_cell.length_c   1.000
_cell.angle_alpha   90.00
_cell.angle_beta   90.00
_cell.angle_gamma   90.00
#
_symmetry.space_group_name_H-M   'P 1'
#
loop_
_entity.id
_entity.type
_entity.pdbx_description
1 polymer ?
#
loop_
_entity_poly.entity_id
_entity_poly.type
_entity_poly.pdbx_seq_one_letter_code
_entity_poly.pdbx_strand_id
1 'polypeptide(L)' 'MEKATVQSIDRALSIIETLAGEKEGLGVTEISTRVGLHKSTVHRLLSALGERGYVEQRS' A
#
# COMPACT_ATOMS: atom_id res chain seq x y z
N MET A 1 -5.88 -10.03 25.13
CA MET A 1 -4.71 -9.91 24.60
C MET A 1 -4.56 -8.75 23.73
N GLU A 2 -3.48 -8.05 23.83
CA GLU A 2 -3.36 -6.96 23.09
C GLU A 2 -2.95 -7.26 21.72
N LYS A 3 -3.43 -6.52 20.81
CA LYS A 3 -3.17 -6.66 19.50
C LYS A 3 -1.85 -6.07 19.23
N ALA A 4 -0.89 -6.81 19.00
CA ALA A 4 0.39 -6.27 18.75
C ALA A 4 0.50 -5.96 17.29
N THR A 5 0.10 -4.80 16.95
CA THR A 5 0.07 -4.41 15.57
C THR A 5 1.29 -3.63 15.21
N VAL A 6 1.97 -4.03 14.16
CA VAL A 6 3.05 -3.23 13.62
C VAL A 6 2.44 -2.39 12.53
N GLN A 7 2.37 -1.10 12.77
CA GLN A 7 1.68 -0.19 11.90
C GLN A 7 2.14 -0.25 10.46
N SER A 8 3.44 -0.32 10.23
CA SER A 8 3.93 -0.32 8.86
C SER A 8 3.54 -1.61 8.13
N ILE A 9 3.48 -2.72 8.83
CA ILE A 9 3.05 -3.96 8.20
C ILE A 9 1.57 -3.90 7.87
N ASP A 10 0.76 -3.41 8.81
CA ASP A 10 -0.66 -3.25 8.57
C ASP A 10 -0.90 -2.36 7.36
N ARG A 11 -0.19 -1.27 7.27
CA ARG A 11 -0.37 -0.33 6.18
C ARG A 11 0.05 -0.94 4.85
N ALA A 12 1.16 -1.66 4.84
CA ALA A 12 1.63 -2.30 3.63
C ALA A 12 0.65 -3.35 3.14
N LEU A 13 0.13 -4.15 4.06
CA LEU A 13 -0.84 -5.16 3.70
C LEU A 13 -2.14 -4.55 3.19
N SER A 14 -2.57 -3.45 3.79
CA SER A 14 -3.77 -2.76 3.32
C SER A 14 -3.60 -2.30 1.88
N ILE A 15 -2.41 -1.81 1.55
CA ILE A 15 -2.16 -1.38 0.19
C ILE A 15 -2.21 -2.55 -0.77
N ILE A 16 -1.57 -3.65 -0.41
CA ILE A 16 -1.57 -4.84 -1.24
C ILE A 16 -2.99 -5.35 -1.46
N GLU A 17 -3.77 -5.40 -0.39
CA GLU A 17 -5.14 -5.89 -0.49
C GLU A 17 -6.00 -4.98 -1.34
N THR A 18 -5.78 -3.67 -1.23
CA THR A 18 -6.52 -2.72 -2.04
C THR A 18 -6.19 -2.91 -3.53
N LEU A 19 -4.92 -3.11 -3.82
CA LEU A 19 -4.51 -3.32 -5.20
C LEU A 19 -4.97 -4.66 -5.76
N ALA A 20 -5.06 -5.66 -4.91
CA ALA A 20 -5.43 -6.99 -5.38
C ALA A 20 -6.80 -7.03 -6.02
N GLY A 21 -7.67 -6.11 -5.66
CA GLY A 21 -9.00 -6.08 -6.23
C GLY A 21 -9.13 -5.27 -7.50
N GLU A 22 -8.02 -4.67 -7.96
CA GLU A 22 -8.08 -3.78 -9.11
C GLU A 22 -7.23 -4.27 -10.26
N LYS A 23 -7.87 -4.71 -11.31
CA LYS A 23 -7.16 -5.26 -12.43
C LYS A 23 -6.24 -4.27 -13.12
N GLU A 24 -6.66 -3.03 -13.17
CA GLU A 24 -5.89 -2.03 -13.87
C GLU A 24 -4.96 -1.25 -12.99
N GLY A 25 -4.95 -1.55 -11.71
CA GLY A 25 -4.11 -0.85 -10.77
C GLY A 25 -4.74 0.43 -10.30
N LEU A 26 -4.06 1.09 -9.38
CA LEU A 26 -4.55 2.33 -8.80
C LEU A 26 -3.40 3.31 -8.69
N GLY A 27 -3.73 4.59 -8.79
CA GLY A 27 -2.73 5.61 -8.56
C GLY A 27 -2.54 5.88 -7.07
N VAL A 28 -1.47 6.57 -6.74
CA VAL A 28 -1.14 6.86 -5.35
C VAL A 28 -2.26 7.63 -4.65
N THR A 29 -2.85 8.58 -5.34
CA THR A 29 -3.92 9.36 -4.75
C THR A 29 -5.12 8.47 -4.39
N GLU A 30 -5.47 7.58 -5.28
CA GLU A 30 -6.58 6.69 -5.02
C GLU A 30 -6.30 5.74 -3.89
N ILE A 31 -5.09 5.20 -3.86
CA ILE A 31 -4.71 4.29 -2.78
C ILE A 31 -4.76 5.03 -1.45
N SER A 32 -4.19 6.25 -1.41
CA SER A 32 -4.14 6.99 -0.17
C SER A 32 -5.55 7.28 0.36
N THR A 33 -6.49 7.57 -0.54
CA THR A 33 -7.85 7.80 -0.12
C THR A 33 -8.48 6.54 0.46
N ARG A 34 -8.26 5.41 -0.20
CA ARG A 34 -8.89 4.17 0.24
C ARG A 34 -8.32 3.63 1.54
N VAL A 35 -7.02 3.77 1.73
CA VAL A 35 -6.40 3.25 2.94
C VAL A 35 -6.28 4.28 4.06
N GLY A 36 -6.62 5.53 3.76
CA GLY A 36 -6.59 6.57 4.78
C GLY A 36 -5.21 7.01 5.21
N LEU A 37 -4.26 7.00 4.29
CA LEU A 37 -2.89 7.42 4.59
C LEU A 37 -2.49 8.58 3.70
N HIS A 38 -1.47 9.31 4.13
CA HIS A 38 -0.94 10.38 3.31
C HIS A 38 -0.24 9.80 2.09
N LYS A 39 -0.26 10.58 1.01
CA LYS A 39 0.36 10.13 -0.23
C LYS A 39 1.84 9.81 -0.06
N SER A 40 2.53 10.61 0.74
CA SER A 40 3.96 10.36 0.94
C SER A 40 4.20 9.02 1.62
N THR A 41 3.33 8.66 2.55
CA THR A 41 3.44 7.37 3.21
C THR A 41 3.17 6.24 2.23
N VAL A 42 2.11 6.41 1.41
CA VAL A 42 1.77 5.40 0.42
C VAL A 42 2.92 5.23 -0.57
N HIS A 43 3.49 6.35 -1.01
CA HIS A 43 4.57 6.31 -1.98
C HIS A 43 5.77 5.54 -1.43
N ARG A 44 6.12 5.81 -0.17
CA ARG A 44 7.23 5.12 0.44
C ARG A 44 6.99 3.63 0.58
N LEU A 45 5.78 3.26 0.98
CA LEU A 45 5.45 1.86 1.13
C LEU A 45 5.42 1.16 -0.23
N LEU A 46 4.88 1.83 -1.24
CA LEU A 46 4.86 1.25 -2.57
C LEU A 46 6.26 1.04 -3.12
N SER A 47 7.16 1.99 -2.86
CA SER A 47 8.53 1.83 -3.31
C SER A 47 9.17 0.61 -2.67
N ALA A 48 9.00 0.45 -1.37
CA ALA A 48 9.58 -0.68 -0.67
C ALA A 48 8.99 -2.00 -1.16
N LEU A 49 7.67 -2.02 -1.37
CA LEU A 49 7.01 -3.23 -1.85
C LEU A 49 7.43 -3.55 -3.28
N GLY A 50 7.61 -2.52 -4.09
CA GLY A 50 8.04 -2.72 -5.46
C GLY A 50 9.45 -3.27 -5.55
N GLU A 51 10.33 -2.80 -4.67
CA GLU A 51 11.69 -3.31 -4.65
C GLU A 51 11.76 -4.79 -4.35
N ARG A 52 10.78 -5.28 -3.60
CA ARG A 52 10.76 -6.69 -3.26
C ARG A 52 9.88 -7.50 -4.19
N GLY A 53 9.30 -6.86 -5.18
CA GLY A 53 8.50 -7.57 -6.17
C GLY A 53 7.07 -7.85 -5.79
N TYR A 54 6.59 -7.24 -4.70
CA TYR A 54 5.22 -7.47 -4.29
C TYR A 54 4.21 -6.62 -5.05
N VAL A 55 4.65 -5.50 -5.59
CA VAL A 55 3.77 -4.68 -6.41
C VAL A 55 4.55 -4.20 -7.61
N GLU A 56 3.82 -3.89 -8.67
CA GLU A 56 4.41 -3.33 -9.87
C GLU A 56 4.09 -1.88 -9.92
N GLN A 57 5.09 -1.07 -10.18
CA GLN A 57 4.85 0.35 -10.35
C GLN A 57 5.03 0.71 -11.80
N ARG A 58 4.04 1.35 -12.37
CA ARG A 58 4.15 1.83 -13.72
C ARG A 58 4.57 3.25 -13.69
N SER A 59 5.43 3.62 -14.55
CA SER A 59 5.82 5.01 -14.59
C SER A 59 4.95 5.82 -15.45
#